data_def1dab7959e819ddb0b41ad13c81f47
#
_entry.id   def1dab7959e819ddb0b41ad13c81f47
#
_cell.length_a   1.000
_cell.length_b   1.000
_cell.length_c   1.000
_cell.angle_alpha   90.00
_cell.angle_beta   90.00
_cell.angle_gamma   90.00
#
_symmetry.space_group_name_H-M   'P 1'
#
loop_
_entity.id
_entity.type
_entity.pdbx_description
1 polymer ?
#
loop_
_entity_poly.entity_id
_entity_poly.type
_entity_poly.pdbx_seq_one_letter_code
_entity_poly.pdbx_strand_id
1 'polypeptide(L)'
;MRLYIPSLIFFLITQFSCDNNIIEKKIFVKSNIVNSQLKNNDTLTLLVNSKKDLTFKIKSNMKLIAILPIKKNISNSSKYYFTLENLTLGKKELFIENHQHEKIKFTLLSSKIPEIFDYEILNEFSRSKNNYTQGLEFFNDTLYESLGQYGKSKLIKVDYKNGQYLNEILLPSNQFAEGLTIINNKIIQLTWKEKIGLVYDLKTFKKISSFDYGNSKEGWGICNDGIKLYKSDGTEKIWILNPKKNYFEEDYIEIYTNKNKVVGLNELEWVDGKIYANRYLFEGIAIINSRNGAIEGVINLSNLKEKVTQHEKLDVINGIAYHHDRKSFFVTGKMWDKIFEIKILK
;
A
#
# COMPACT_ATOMS: atom_id res chain seq x y z
N MET A 1 -9.95 32.70 23.45
CA MET A 1 -9.90 32.83 21.99
C MET A 1 -8.46 33.03 21.57
N ARG A 2 -7.72 31.94 21.27
CA ARG A 2 -6.31 32.03 20.82
C ARG A 2 -6.32 32.12 19.31
N LEU A 3 -5.89 33.25 18.78
CA LEU A 3 -5.63 33.45 17.36
C LEU A 3 -4.41 32.58 16.96
N TYR A 4 -4.66 31.57 16.14
CA TYR A 4 -3.59 30.85 15.46
C TYR A 4 -3.09 31.74 14.29
N ILE A 5 -1.91 32.27 14.43
CA ILE A 5 -1.17 32.90 13.33
C ILE A 5 -0.46 31.76 12.60
N PRO A 6 -0.80 31.45 11.32
CA PRO A 6 -0.09 30.41 10.58
C PRO A 6 1.36 30.85 10.36
N SER A 7 2.31 30.04 10.81
CA SER A 7 3.73 30.26 10.56
C SER A 7 4.00 30.22 9.06
N LEU A 8 4.36 31.36 8.51
CA LEU A 8 4.71 31.55 7.12
C LEU A 8 6.17 31.13 6.91
N ILE A 9 6.43 30.06 6.17
CA ILE A 9 7.80 29.71 5.78
C ILE A 9 8.21 30.57 4.59
N PHE A 10 9.20 31.45 4.80
CA PHE A 10 9.83 32.26 3.77
C PHE A 10 11.03 31.53 3.18
N PHE A 11 11.02 31.28 1.88
CA PHE A 11 12.20 30.85 1.16
C PHE A 11 12.75 31.99 0.31
N LEU A 12 13.94 32.45 0.65
CA LEU A 12 14.69 33.43 -0.12
C LEU A 12 15.70 32.66 -1.00
N ILE A 13 15.47 32.64 -2.30
CA ILE A 13 16.41 32.09 -3.27
C ILE A 13 17.51 33.12 -3.56
N THR A 14 18.71 32.92 -3.01
CA THR A 14 19.88 33.73 -3.35
C THR A 14 20.88 32.86 -4.11
N GLN A 15 21.14 33.16 -5.38
CA GLN A 15 22.31 32.62 -6.06
C GLN A 15 23.50 33.57 -5.83
N PHE A 16 24.62 33.00 -5.37
CA PHE A 16 25.91 33.62 -5.43
C PHE A 16 26.63 33.10 -6.69
N SER A 17 26.73 33.92 -7.73
CA SER A 17 27.67 33.73 -8.82
C SER A 17 28.69 34.86 -8.76
N CYS A 18 29.96 34.49 -8.60
CA CYS A 18 31.06 35.41 -8.89
C CYS A 18 31.26 35.39 -10.41
N ASP A 19 30.71 36.36 -11.12
CA ASP A 19 31.33 37.07 -12.22
C ASP A 19 30.34 38.05 -12.90
N ASN A 20 30.82 39.32 -12.97
CA ASN A 20 30.45 40.46 -13.82
C ASN A 20 28.97 40.63 -14.27
N ASN A 21 28.29 41.59 -13.60
CA ASN A 21 27.24 42.45 -14.19
C ASN A 21 26.03 41.81 -14.87
N ILE A 22 25.35 40.92 -14.16
CA ILE A 22 23.91 40.70 -14.38
C ILE A 22 23.27 40.63 -13.00
N ILE A 23 22.42 41.59 -12.68
CA ILE A 23 21.53 41.51 -11.52
C ILE A 23 20.60 40.32 -11.78
N GLU A 24 20.96 39.14 -11.29
CA GLU A 24 20.08 37.97 -11.33
C GLU A 24 18.87 38.22 -10.45
N LYS A 25 17.73 38.19 -11.09
CA LYS A 25 16.43 38.57 -10.53
C LYS A 25 15.93 37.47 -9.62
N LYS A 26 15.81 37.76 -8.33
CA LYS A 26 15.25 36.87 -7.31
C LYS A 26 13.87 36.33 -7.76
N ILE A 27 13.72 35.01 -7.87
CA ILE A 27 12.42 34.34 -7.93
C ILE A 27 11.93 34.24 -6.49
N PHE A 28 10.75 34.80 -6.23
CA PHE A 28 10.11 34.69 -4.92
C PHE A 28 8.95 33.73 -5.00
N VAL A 29 8.94 32.69 -4.14
CA VAL A 29 7.87 31.71 -4.05
C VAL A 29 7.41 31.59 -2.59
N LYS A 30 6.10 31.67 -2.39
CA LYS A 30 5.44 31.40 -1.11
C LYS A 30 4.31 30.41 -1.36
N SER A 31 4.17 29.42 -0.49
CA SER A 31 3.09 28.42 -0.56
C SER A 31 2.21 28.43 0.68
N ASN A 32 1.04 27.82 0.58
CA ASN A 32 0.13 27.59 1.70
C ASN A 32 0.40 26.28 2.46
N ILE A 33 1.57 25.66 2.23
CA ILE A 33 1.97 24.46 2.95
C ILE A 33 2.24 24.82 4.42
N VAL A 34 1.45 24.24 5.32
CA VAL A 34 1.58 24.45 6.77
C VAL A 34 2.12 23.17 7.40
N ASN A 35 3.12 23.29 8.28
CA ASN A 35 3.77 22.16 8.96
C ASN A 35 4.21 21.04 8.00
N SER A 36 4.60 21.42 6.78
CA SER A 36 4.98 20.48 5.71
C SER A 36 3.88 19.45 5.35
N GLN A 37 2.60 19.81 5.48
CA GLN A 37 1.46 18.93 5.19
C GLN A 37 0.38 19.66 4.37
N LEU A 38 -0.30 18.90 3.51
CA LEU A 38 -1.54 19.26 2.83
C LEU A 38 -2.44 18.02 2.78
N LYS A 39 -3.75 18.23 2.62
CA LYS A 39 -4.70 17.16 2.33
C LYS A 39 -4.99 17.09 0.82
N ASN A 40 -5.37 15.92 0.34
CA ASN A 40 -5.57 15.73 -1.11
C ASN A 40 -6.78 16.50 -1.67
N ASN A 41 -7.70 16.99 -0.83
CA ASN A 41 -8.76 17.92 -1.24
C ASN A 41 -8.37 19.41 -1.09
N ASP A 42 -7.18 19.69 -0.56
CA ASP A 42 -6.70 21.07 -0.48
C ASP A 42 -6.27 21.56 -1.88
N THR A 43 -6.33 22.87 -2.06
CA THR A 43 -5.74 23.53 -3.20
C THR A 43 -4.34 24.03 -2.83
N LEU A 44 -3.31 23.55 -3.52
CA LEU A 44 -1.97 24.11 -3.41
C LEU A 44 -1.98 25.51 -4.00
N THR A 45 -1.69 26.51 -3.17
CA THR A 45 -1.59 27.91 -3.60
C THR A 45 -0.13 28.35 -3.61
N LEU A 46 0.32 28.84 -4.76
CA LEU A 46 1.65 29.42 -4.92
C LEU A 46 1.53 30.91 -5.21
N LEU A 47 2.19 31.74 -4.40
CA LEU A 47 2.40 33.16 -4.69
C LEU A 47 3.78 33.30 -5.33
N VAL A 48 3.82 33.68 -6.60
CA VAL A 48 5.06 33.71 -7.38
C VAL A 48 5.29 35.09 -7.97
N ASN A 49 6.52 35.59 -7.82
CA ASN A 49 7.00 36.75 -8.54
C ASN A 49 8.17 36.34 -9.44
N SER A 50 7.96 36.39 -10.74
CA SER A 50 8.99 36.05 -11.74
C SER A 50 8.83 36.84 -13.01
N LYS A 51 9.95 37.31 -13.54
CA LYS A 51 10.01 37.99 -14.84
C LYS A 51 10.11 37.02 -16.02
N LYS A 52 10.23 35.72 -15.77
CA LYS A 52 10.27 34.65 -16.77
C LYS A 52 9.11 33.66 -16.53
N ASP A 53 8.70 32.98 -17.56
CA ASP A 53 7.83 31.81 -17.41
C ASP A 53 8.57 30.74 -16.62
N LEU A 54 7.87 30.08 -15.69
CA LEU A 54 8.41 29.02 -14.85
C LEU A 54 7.58 27.75 -15.01
N THR A 55 8.22 26.62 -14.83
CA THR A 55 7.52 25.32 -14.72
C THR A 55 7.82 24.74 -13.36
N PHE A 56 6.80 24.59 -12.52
CA PHE A 56 6.90 23.83 -11.29
C PHE A 56 6.59 22.37 -11.58
N LYS A 57 7.30 21.50 -10.91
CA LYS A 57 7.12 20.05 -11.00
C LYS A 57 6.92 19.48 -9.62
N ILE A 58 5.95 18.56 -9.49
CA ILE A 58 5.74 17.76 -8.29
C ILE A 58 6.23 16.36 -8.55
N LYS A 59 7.13 15.88 -7.70
CA LYS A 59 7.60 14.48 -7.70
C LYS A 59 7.08 13.73 -6.48
N SER A 60 6.80 12.44 -6.71
CA SER A 60 6.62 11.41 -5.69
C SER A 60 7.54 10.26 -6.04
N ASN A 61 8.37 9.81 -5.10
CA ASN A 61 9.26 8.65 -5.31
C ASN A 61 10.15 8.72 -6.56
N MET A 62 10.71 9.86 -6.88
CA MET A 62 11.46 10.15 -8.10
C MET A 62 10.63 10.20 -9.39
N LYS A 63 9.36 9.83 -9.38
CA LYS A 63 8.46 10.00 -10.52
C LYS A 63 7.84 11.38 -10.55
N LEU A 64 7.81 11.98 -11.73
CA LEU A 64 7.08 13.21 -11.98
C LEU A 64 5.57 12.88 -12.00
N ILE A 65 4.81 13.52 -11.11
CA ILE A 65 3.37 13.29 -10.95
C ILE A 65 2.51 14.48 -11.36
N ALA A 66 3.09 15.68 -11.41
CA ALA A 66 2.40 16.87 -11.90
C ALA A 66 3.37 17.90 -12.48
N ILE A 67 2.91 18.65 -13.49
CA ILE A 67 3.60 19.78 -14.11
C ILE A 67 2.68 20.98 -14.00
N LEU A 68 3.21 22.08 -13.46
CA LEU A 68 2.45 23.29 -13.13
C LEU A 68 3.09 24.49 -13.84
N PRO A 69 2.62 24.86 -15.07
CA PRO A 69 3.17 25.99 -15.78
C PRO A 69 2.71 27.31 -15.15
N ILE A 70 3.64 28.24 -15.00
CA ILE A 70 3.43 29.56 -14.44
C ILE A 70 3.89 30.61 -15.44
N LYS A 71 3.01 31.53 -15.80
CA LYS A 71 3.35 32.63 -16.70
C LYS A 71 4.07 33.74 -15.96
N LYS A 72 5.00 34.42 -16.68
CA LYS A 72 5.71 35.57 -16.16
C LYS A 72 4.76 36.66 -15.70
N ASN A 73 5.13 37.35 -14.63
CA ASN A 73 4.44 38.57 -14.19
C ASN A 73 5.47 39.67 -13.93
N ILE A 74 5.30 40.82 -14.60
CA ILE A 74 6.30 41.89 -14.63
C ILE A 74 6.14 42.89 -13.47
N SER A 75 4.93 43.02 -12.93
CA SER A 75 4.62 44.11 -11.98
C SER A 75 4.36 43.68 -10.54
N ASN A 76 3.76 42.52 -10.31
CA ASN A 76 3.36 42.06 -8.96
C ASN A 76 3.44 40.55 -8.83
N SER A 77 3.37 40.02 -7.60
CA SER A 77 3.23 38.60 -7.35
C SER A 77 1.86 38.10 -7.81
N SER A 78 1.83 36.97 -8.55
CA SER A 78 0.61 36.29 -8.97
C SER A 78 0.34 35.05 -8.12
N LYS A 79 -0.95 34.80 -7.84
CA LYS A 79 -1.40 33.59 -7.16
C LYS A 79 -1.76 32.53 -8.20
N TYR A 80 -1.31 31.30 -7.97
CA TYR A 80 -1.61 30.13 -8.77
C TYR A 80 -2.23 29.05 -7.88
N TYR A 81 -3.22 28.35 -8.40
CA TYR A 81 -4.02 27.37 -7.67
C TYR A 81 -3.96 26.02 -8.38
N PHE A 82 -3.64 24.96 -7.64
CA PHE A 82 -3.52 23.60 -8.18
C PHE A 82 -4.25 22.62 -7.29
N THR A 83 -5.10 21.79 -7.90
CA THR A 83 -5.81 20.72 -7.20
C THR A 83 -4.87 19.52 -6.98
N LEU A 84 -4.99 18.87 -5.83
CA LEU A 84 -4.15 17.74 -5.44
C LEU A 84 -4.91 16.41 -5.38
N GLU A 85 -6.20 16.42 -5.73
CA GLU A 85 -7.15 15.34 -5.50
C GLU A 85 -6.75 14.02 -6.19
N ASN A 86 -6.15 14.10 -7.37
CA ASN A 86 -5.77 12.93 -8.15
C ASN A 86 -4.34 12.43 -7.88
N LEU A 87 -3.64 13.04 -6.95
CA LEU A 87 -2.28 12.62 -6.61
C LEU A 87 -2.30 11.48 -5.59
N THR A 88 -1.32 10.59 -5.69
CA THR A 88 -1.03 9.60 -4.64
C THR A 88 -0.70 10.30 -3.33
N LEU A 89 -1.05 9.68 -2.19
CA LEU A 89 -0.69 10.21 -0.87
C LEU A 89 0.82 10.06 -0.58
N GLY A 90 1.27 10.62 0.55
CA GLY A 90 2.63 10.49 1.03
C GLY A 90 3.56 11.62 0.65
N LYS A 91 4.86 11.35 0.65
CA LYS A 91 5.92 12.36 0.49
C LYS A 91 5.97 12.93 -0.91
N LYS A 92 6.03 14.25 -1.02
CA LYS A 92 6.09 15.02 -2.26
C LYS A 92 7.22 16.03 -2.22
N GLU A 93 7.81 16.29 -3.38
CA GLU A 93 8.75 17.37 -3.60
C GLU A 93 8.24 18.29 -4.71
N LEU A 94 8.03 19.55 -4.38
CA LEU A 94 7.74 20.63 -5.32
C LEU A 94 9.04 21.36 -5.64
N PHE A 95 9.39 21.54 -6.90
CA PHE A 95 10.58 22.25 -7.34
C PHE A 95 10.33 22.96 -8.67
N ILE A 96 11.18 23.97 -8.98
CA ILE A 96 11.17 24.67 -10.25
C ILE A 96 12.07 23.88 -11.23
N GLU A 97 11.61 23.69 -12.47
CA GLU A 97 12.40 23.10 -13.52
C GLU A 97 13.71 23.89 -13.71
N ASN A 98 14.83 23.20 -13.87
CA ASN A 98 16.19 23.76 -13.93
C ASN A 98 16.73 24.39 -12.63
N HIS A 99 15.96 24.38 -11.52
CA HIS A 99 16.36 24.83 -10.19
C HIS A 99 16.13 23.70 -9.17
N GLN A 100 16.68 22.52 -9.40
CA GLN A 100 16.37 21.30 -8.61
C GLN A 100 16.97 21.31 -7.18
N HIS A 101 17.90 22.21 -6.89
CA HIS A 101 18.51 22.29 -5.56
C HIS A 101 17.56 22.87 -4.49
N GLU A 102 16.53 23.59 -4.92
CA GLU A 102 15.57 24.22 -4.03
C GLU A 102 14.22 23.51 -4.15
N LYS A 103 13.91 22.74 -3.11
CA LYS A 103 12.72 21.90 -3.08
C LYS A 103 11.88 22.22 -1.84
N ILE A 104 10.59 22.36 -2.04
CA ILE A 104 9.62 22.35 -0.95
C ILE A 104 9.16 20.90 -0.78
N LYS A 105 9.45 20.33 0.39
CA LYS A 105 9.02 18.98 0.75
C LYS A 105 7.75 19.06 1.57
N PHE A 106 6.76 18.24 1.23
CA PHE A 106 5.53 18.12 2.01
C PHE A 106 4.98 16.69 1.97
N THR A 107 4.09 16.38 2.89
CA THR A 107 3.34 15.13 2.92
C THR A 107 1.90 15.40 2.51
N LEU A 108 1.40 14.67 1.52
CA LEU A 108 0.00 14.71 1.12
C LEU A 108 -0.77 13.65 1.92
N LEU A 109 -1.71 14.09 2.76
CA LEU A 109 -2.57 13.26 3.59
C LEU A 109 -3.93 13.04 2.94
N SER A 110 -4.65 12.01 3.36
CA SER A 110 -6.06 11.84 3.01
C SER A 110 -6.91 12.97 3.61
N SER A 111 -7.87 13.47 2.86
CA SER A 111 -8.91 14.34 3.41
C SER A 111 -9.99 13.57 4.15
N LYS A 112 -10.17 12.28 3.82
CA LYS A 112 -11.19 11.42 4.42
C LYS A 112 -10.72 10.84 5.75
N ILE A 113 -11.63 10.83 6.73
CA ILE A 113 -11.47 10.07 7.97
C ILE A 113 -11.90 8.63 7.65
N PRO A 114 -11.12 7.60 8.00
CA PRO A 114 -11.53 6.22 7.80
C PRO A 114 -12.86 5.90 8.49
N GLU A 115 -13.78 5.26 7.78
CA GLU A 115 -15.03 4.74 8.34
C GLU A 115 -14.76 3.42 9.08
N ILE A 116 -15.50 3.16 10.15
CA ILE A 116 -15.45 1.88 10.86
C ILE A 116 -16.63 1.03 10.40
N PHE A 117 -16.32 -0.18 9.96
CA PHE A 117 -17.30 -1.15 9.51
C PHE A 117 -17.37 -2.32 10.50
N ASP A 118 -18.57 -2.81 10.72
CA ASP A 118 -18.83 -4.06 11.42
C ASP A 118 -18.93 -5.23 10.42
N TYR A 119 -19.14 -6.44 10.92
CA TYR A 119 -19.30 -7.65 10.12
C TYR A 119 -20.35 -8.58 10.68
N GLU A 120 -20.90 -9.40 9.80
CA GLU A 120 -21.75 -10.54 10.12
C GLU A 120 -21.02 -11.84 9.75
N ILE A 121 -21.00 -12.82 10.64
CA ILE A 121 -20.49 -14.17 10.33
C ILE A 121 -21.59 -14.93 9.59
N LEU A 122 -21.33 -15.30 8.35
CA LEU A 122 -22.25 -16.10 7.56
C LEU A 122 -22.04 -17.61 7.78
N ASN A 123 -20.77 -18.02 7.87
CA ASN A 123 -20.38 -19.42 8.08
C ASN A 123 -19.04 -19.51 8.83
N GLU A 124 -18.83 -20.68 9.47
CA GLU A 124 -17.56 -21.07 10.11
C GLU A 124 -17.12 -22.42 9.53
N PHE A 125 -15.86 -22.52 9.13
CA PHE A 125 -15.27 -23.75 8.57
C PHE A 125 -14.08 -24.18 9.41
N SER A 126 -14.01 -25.46 9.74
CA SER A 126 -12.90 -26.04 10.49
C SER A 126 -11.64 -26.17 9.66
N ARG A 127 -10.49 -25.95 10.26
CA ARG A 127 -9.18 -26.12 9.65
C ARG A 127 -8.14 -26.58 10.68
N SER A 128 -6.94 -26.91 10.18
CA SER A 128 -5.84 -27.27 11.09
C SER A 128 -5.38 -26.08 11.93
N LYS A 129 -5.39 -26.21 13.24
CA LYS A 129 -4.82 -25.22 14.19
C LYS A 129 -3.29 -25.08 14.09
N ASN A 130 -2.63 -25.90 13.28
CA ASN A 130 -1.19 -25.80 13.03
C ASN A 130 -0.85 -24.92 11.81
N ASN A 131 -1.84 -24.34 11.16
CA ASN A 131 -1.65 -23.51 10.00
C ASN A 131 -1.21 -22.09 10.43
N TYR A 132 0.03 -21.74 10.07
CA TYR A 132 0.57 -20.39 10.28
C TYR A 132 0.37 -19.57 9.03
N THR A 133 -0.88 -19.08 8.83
CA THR A 133 -1.33 -18.40 7.61
C THR A 133 -0.58 -17.12 7.34
N GLN A 134 -0.01 -17.01 6.14
CA GLN A 134 0.68 -15.82 5.66
C GLN A 134 0.08 -15.28 4.35
N GLY A 135 -0.67 -16.10 3.63
CA GLY A 135 -1.40 -15.70 2.43
C GLY A 135 -2.59 -16.61 2.20
N LEU A 136 -3.68 -16.06 1.67
CA LEU A 136 -4.94 -16.73 1.46
C LEU A 136 -5.61 -16.19 0.19
N GLU A 137 -6.01 -17.04 -0.74
CA GLU A 137 -6.72 -16.59 -1.95
C GLU A 137 -7.62 -17.70 -2.52
N PHE A 138 -8.80 -17.32 -2.99
CA PHE A 138 -9.65 -18.19 -3.78
C PHE A 138 -9.32 -18.15 -5.27
N PHE A 139 -9.25 -19.31 -5.87
CA PHE A 139 -9.34 -19.43 -7.33
C PHE A 139 -10.49 -20.38 -7.66
N ASN A 140 -11.55 -19.85 -8.27
CA ASN A 140 -12.85 -20.51 -8.36
C ASN A 140 -13.35 -20.90 -6.94
N ASP A 141 -13.89 -22.10 -6.74
CA ASP A 141 -14.36 -22.60 -5.42
C ASP A 141 -13.24 -23.33 -4.63
N THR A 142 -11.98 -23.04 -4.93
CA THR A 142 -10.83 -23.69 -4.28
C THR A 142 -10.00 -22.67 -3.53
N LEU A 143 -9.67 -22.95 -2.27
CA LEU A 143 -8.82 -22.11 -1.44
C LEU A 143 -7.35 -22.51 -1.60
N TYR A 144 -6.48 -21.51 -1.76
CA TYR A 144 -5.03 -21.65 -1.74
C TYR A 144 -4.50 -20.91 -0.53
N GLU A 145 -3.53 -21.52 0.15
CA GLU A 145 -2.98 -20.95 1.36
C GLU A 145 -1.45 -21.09 1.39
N SER A 146 -0.79 -20.03 1.78
CA SER A 146 0.63 -19.98 2.08
C SER A 146 0.85 -20.03 3.59
N LEU A 147 1.59 -21.04 4.05
CA LEU A 147 1.88 -21.27 5.46
C LEU A 147 3.35 -20.95 5.74
N GLY A 148 3.60 -20.04 6.68
CA GLY A 148 4.94 -19.66 7.10
C GLY A 148 5.54 -20.61 8.15
N GLN A 149 6.70 -20.28 8.61
CA GLN A 149 7.63 -20.89 9.58
C GLN A 149 8.77 -21.67 8.93
N TYR A 150 10.00 -21.35 9.34
CA TYR A 150 11.20 -22.08 8.89
C TYR A 150 11.09 -23.58 9.16
N GLY A 151 11.42 -24.38 8.17
CA GLY A 151 11.32 -25.86 8.22
C GLY A 151 9.89 -26.42 8.14
N LYS A 152 8.86 -25.54 8.04
CA LYS A 152 7.45 -25.94 7.98
C LYS A 152 6.65 -25.17 6.93
N SER A 153 7.28 -24.23 6.23
CA SER A 153 6.63 -23.42 5.21
C SER A 153 6.08 -24.26 4.07
N LYS A 154 4.85 -23.98 3.68
CA LYS A 154 4.14 -24.74 2.64
C LYS A 154 3.32 -23.82 1.73
N LEU A 155 3.10 -24.29 0.51
CA LEU A 155 1.97 -23.89 -0.32
C LEU A 155 0.96 -25.03 -0.31
N ILE A 156 -0.29 -24.75 0.01
CA ILE A 156 -1.35 -25.77 0.04
C ILE A 156 -2.56 -25.36 -0.81
N LYS A 157 -3.22 -26.37 -1.34
CA LYS A 157 -4.54 -26.29 -1.97
C LYS A 157 -5.53 -27.00 -1.05
N VAL A 158 -6.63 -26.34 -0.69
CA VAL A 158 -7.53 -26.79 0.39
C VAL A 158 -8.98 -26.84 -0.08
N ASP A 159 -9.69 -27.89 0.27
CA ASP A 159 -11.15 -27.86 0.35
C ASP A 159 -11.52 -27.11 1.65
N TYR A 160 -11.92 -25.87 1.52
CA TYR A 160 -12.21 -25.01 2.67
C TYR A 160 -13.42 -25.47 3.50
N LYS A 161 -14.31 -26.29 2.92
CA LYS A 161 -15.54 -26.78 3.59
C LYS A 161 -15.22 -27.79 4.70
N ASN A 162 -14.16 -28.57 4.53
CA ASN A 162 -13.76 -29.61 5.49
C ASN A 162 -12.29 -29.50 5.97
N GLY A 163 -11.53 -28.53 5.44
CA GLY A 163 -10.13 -28.29 5.79
C GLY A 163 -9.15 -29.34 5.22
N GLN A 164 -9.60 -30.20 4.29
CA GLN A 164 -8.75 -31.23 3.69
C GLN A 164 -7.75 -30.64 2.70
N TYR A 165 -6.47 -31.02 2.82
CA TYR A 165 -5.45 -30.65 1.84
C TYR A 165 -5.63 -31.47 0.57
N LEU A 166 -5.93 -30.82 -0.54
CA LEU A 166 -6.04 -31.42 -1.86
C LEU A 166 -4.66 -31.58 -2.52
N ASN A 167 -3.73 -30.67 -2.19
CA ASN A 167 -2.34 -30.75 -2.64
C ASN A 167 -1.46 -29.91 -1.71
N GLU A 168 -0.16 -30.23 -1.62
CA GLU A 168 0.81 -29.45 -0.85
C GLU A 168 2.21 -29.47 -1.47
N ILE A 169 2.94 -28.38 -1.26
CA ILE A 169 4.37 -28.26 -1.57
C ILE A 169 5.08 -27.75 -0.32
N LEU A 170 6.05 -28.51 0.18
CA LEU A 170 6.93 -28.08 1.26
C LEU A 170 8.06 -27.23 0.69
N LEU A 171 8.29 -26.05 1.29
CA LEU A 171 9.43 -25.20 0.94
C LEU A 171 10.73 -25.70 1.58
N PRO A 172 11.91 -25.34 1.04
CA PRO A 172 13.19 -25.54 1.71
C PRO A 172 13.18 -25.01 3.14
N SER A 173 13.87 -25.70 4.05
CA SER A 173 13.85 -25.38 5.50
C SER A 173 14.36 -23.98 5.85
N ASN A 174 15.16 -23.40 4.97
CA ASN A 174 15.70 -22.04 5.09
C ASN A 174 14.84 -20.96 4.43
N GLN A 175 13.64 -21.29 4.01
CA GLN A 175 12.68 -20.33 3.43
C GLN A 175 11.47 -20.18 4.35
N PHE A 176 11.09 -18.93 4.61
CA PHE A 176 9.86 -18.60 5.32
C PHE A 176 8.84 -18.10 4.31
N ALA A 177 7.77 -18.90 4.05
CA ALA A 177 6.72 -18.53 3.13
C ALA A 177 5.86 -17.40 3.69
N GLU A 178 5.48 -16.49 2.81
CA GLU A 178 4.68 -15.29 3.07
C GLU A 178 3.44 -15.26 2.16
N GLY A 179 2.92 -14.10 1.82
CA GLY A 179 1.73 -13.91 1.01
C GLY A 179 1.73 -14.68 -0.31
N LEU A 180 0.56 -15.00 -0.81
CA LEU A 180 0.37 -15.60 -2.12
C LEU A 180 -0.69 -14.85 -2.93
N THR A 181 -0.62 -14.96 -4.26
CA THR A 181 -1.70 -14.53 -5.15
C THR A 181 -1.69 -15.33 -6.46
N ILE A 182 -2.83 -15.36 -7.16
CA ILE A 182 -3.00 -16.15 -8.39
C ILE A 182 -3.28 -15.22 -9.56
N ILE A 183 -2.39 -15.22 -10.54
CA ILE A 183 -2.52 -14.40 -11.75
C ILE A 183 -2.03 -15.16 -12.98
N ASN A 184 -2.74 -15.04 -14.12
CA ASN A 184 -2.33 -15.62 -15.41
C ASN A 184 -2.00 -17.13 -15.31
N ASN A 185 -2.84 -17.92 -14.64
CA ASN A 185 -2.65 -19.35 -14.39
C ASN A 185 -1.35 -19.71 -13.64
N LYS A 186 -0.86 -18.78 -12.82
CA LYS A 186 0.32 -18.96 -11.97
C LYS A 186 -0.02 -18.61 -10.54
N ILE A 187 0.57 -19.34 -9.60
CA ILE A 187 0.56 -19.00 -8.19
C ILE A 187 1.88 -18.30 -7.90
N ILE A 188 1.80 -17.12 -7.31
CA ILE A 188 2.95 -16.33 -6.85
C ILE A 188 2.97 -16.41 -5.33
N GLN A 189 4.05 -16.93 -4.75
CA GLN A 189 4.24 -17.02 -3.32
C GLN A 189 5.50 -16.26 -2.92
N LEU A 190 5.38 -15.39 -1.93
CA LEU A 190 6.50 -14.63 -1.40
C LEU A 190 7.29 -15.43 -0.37
N THR A 191 8.53 -15.02 -0.14
CA THR A 191 9.32 -15.38 1.05
C THR A 191 9.64 -14.12 1.85
N TRP A 192 9.93 -14.27 3.13
CA TRP A 192 10.14 -13.16 4.05
C TRP A 192 11.45 -12.41 3.79
N LYS A 193 12.51 -12.80 4.51
CA LYS A 193 13.84 -12.15 4.48
C LYS A 193 14.71 -12.66 3.34
N GLU A 194 14.37 -13.80 2.79
CA GLU A 194 15.06 -14.38 1.62
C GLU A 194 14.87 -13.53 0.37
N LYS A 195 13.80 -12.69 0.34
CA LYS A 195 13.50 -11.76 -0.75
C LYS A 195 13.35 -12.43 -2.11
N ILE A 196 12.77 -13.61 -2.12
CA ILE A 196 12.53 -14.41 -3.32
C ILE A 196 11.02 -14.60 -3.48
N GLY A 197 10.50 -14.31 -4.66
CA GLY A 197 9.17 -14.72 -5.06
C GLY A 197 9.24 -16.04 -5.82
N LEU A 198 8.41 -17.00 -5.43
CA LEU A 198 8.30 -18.32 -6.04
C LEU A 198 7.11 -18.34 -6.98
N VAL A 199 7.27 -18.92 -8.16
CA VAL A 199 6.22 -18.99 -9.19
C VAL A 199 5.92 -20.45 -9.47
N TYR A 200 4.63 -20.81 -9.35
CA TYR A 200 4.15 -22.17 -9.62
C TYR A 200 3.12 -22.14 -10.75
N ASP A 201 3.06 -23.22 -11.51
CA ASP A 201 1.98 -23.46 -12.46
C ASP A 201 0.71 -23.88 -11.70
N LEU A 202 -0.40 -23.20 -11.93
CA LEU A 202 -1.65 -23.41 -11.19
C LEU A 202 -2.25 -24.80 -11.42
N LYS A 203 -2.13 -25.33 -12.64
CA LYS A 203 -2.71 -26.62 -13.03
C LYS A 203 -1.90 -27.79 -12.49
N THR A 204 -0.59 -27.75 -12.68
CA THR A 204 0.31 -28.85 -12.29
C THR A 204 0.79 -28.74 -10.85
N PHE A 205 0.61 -27.59 -10.21
CA PHE A 205 1.08 -27.29 -8.87
C PHE A 205 2.60 -27.47 -8.71
N LYS A 206 3.37 -27.24 -9.79
CA LYS A 206 4.83 -27.36 -9.79
C LYS A 206 5.49 -26.01 -9.88
N LYS A 207 6.61 -25.83 -9.16
CA LYS A 207 7.44 -24.63 -9.28
C LYS A 207 8.02 -24.54 -10.69
N ILE A 208 7.86 -23.38 -11.33
CA ILE A 208 8.31 -23.13 -12.71
C ILE A 208 9.42 -22.06 -12.78
N SER A 209 9.45 -21.12 -11.85
CA SER A 209 10.48 -20.09 -11.77
C SER A 209 10.54 -19.43 -10.40
N SER A 210 11.41 -18.46 -10.26
CA SER A 210 11.49 -17.53 -9.12
C SER A 210 11.98 -16.17 -9.60
N PHE A 211 11.79 -15.14 -8.77
CA PHE A 211 12.28 -13.80 -9.02
C PHE A 211 12.79 -13.17 -7.73
N ASP A 212 13.75 -12.27 -7.84
CA ASP A 212 14.27 -11.49 -6.71
C ASP A 212 13.44 -10.21 -6.52
N TYR A 213 13.33 -9.75 -5.27
CA TYR A 213 12.72 -8.44 -4.99
C TYR A 213 13.68 -7.32 -5.40
N GLY A 214 13.11 -6.17 -5.75
CA GLY A 214 13.87 -4.96 -6.05
C GLY A 214 14.26 -4.19 -4.78
N ASN A 215 13.55 -3.08 -4.56
CA ASN A 215 13.84 -2.13 -3.47
C ASN A 215 13.06 -2.40 -2.17
N SER A 216 12.09 -3.30 -2.18
CA SER A 216 11.30 -3.62 -1.00
C SER A 216 12.14 -4.27 0.08
N LYS A 217 11.78 -3.98 1.33
CA LYS A 217 12.55 -4.43 2.49
C LYS A 217 12.44 -5.94 2.71
N GLU A 218 11.23 -6.45 2.62
CA GLU A 218 10.85 -7.85 2.86
C GLU A 218 9.69 -8.23 1.94
N GLY A 219 9.24 -9.48 1.94
CA GLY A 219 7.97 -9.91 1.38
C GLY A 219 7.02 -10.23 2.50
N TRP A 220 5.80 -9.63 2.49
CA TRP A 220 4.74 -9.92 3.44
C TRP A 220 3.49 -10.38 2.69
N GLY A 221 2.48 -9.54 2.48
CA GLY A 221 1.29 -9.88 1.71
C GLY A 221 1.43 -9.55 0.22
N ILE A 222 0.60 -10.16 -0.60
CA ILE A 222 0.53 -9.87 -2.03
C ILE A 222 -0.89 -10.16 -2.55
N CYS A 223 -1.42 -9.25 -3.38
CA CYS A 223 -2.66 -9.44 -4.14
C CYS A 223 -2.51 -8.93 -5.57
N ASN A 224 -3.53 -9.07 -6.41
CA ASN A 224 -3.48 -8.61 -7.79
C ASN A 224 -4.83 -8.02 -8.26
N ASP A 225 -4.77 -7.15 -9.27
CA ASP A 225 -5.93 -6.56 -9.96
C ASP A 225 -6.20 -7.21 -11.34
N GLY A 226 -5.58 -8.35 -11.62
CA GLY A 226 -5.61 -9.03 -12.92
C GLY A 226 -4.56 -8.52 -13.91
N ILE A 227 -3.89 -7.39 -13.64
CA ILE A 227 -2.89 -6.76 -14.51
C ILE A 227 -1.56 -6.61 -13.79
N LYS A 228 -1.57 -6.14 -12.55
CA LYS A 228 -0.43 -5.87 -11.69
C LYS A 228 -0.58 -6.58 -10.34
N LEU A 229 0.55 -6.71 -9.67
CA LEU A 229 0.60 -7.23 -8.31
C LEU A 229 0.88 -6.10 -7.33
N TYR A 230 0.32 -6.21 -6.13
CA TYR A 230 0.48 -5.28 -5.03
C TYR A 230 1.09 -6.03 -3.85
N LYS A 231 2.29 -5.64 -3.41
CA LYS A 231 3.07 -6.34 -2.38
C LYS A 231 3.36 -5.44 -1.19
N SER A 232 3.03 -5.87 0.02
CA SER A 232 3.44 -5.24 1.27
C SER A 232 4.84 -5.72 1.72
N ASP A 233 5.52 -4.91 2.54
CA ASP A 233 6.85 -5.20 3.08
C ASP A 233 7.01 -4.74 4.55
N GLY A 234 5.90 -4.52 5.25
CA GLY A 234 5.84 -4.03 6.62
C GLY A 234 6.06 -2.52 6.78
N THR A 235 6.50 -1.81 5.73
CA THR A 235 6.62 -0.34 5.72
C THR A 235 5.26 0.33 5.40
N GLU A 236 5.27 1.65 5.20
CA GLU A 236 4.11 2.38 4.70
C GLU A 236 3.84 2.19 3.19
N LYS A 237 4.61 1.34 2.52
CA LYS A 237 4.54 1.16 1.07
C LYS A 237 3.79 -0.12 0.71
N ILE A 238 3.01 -0.04 -0.36
CA ILE A 238 2.57 -1.20 -1.13
C ILE A 238 3.24 -1.08 -2.50
N TRP A 239 4.11 -2.01 -2.81
CA TRP A 239 4.89 -2.09 -4.04
C TRP A 239 4.03 -2.59 -5.19
N ILE A 240 4.22 -2.03 -6.38
CA ILE A 240 3.51 -2.39 -7.60
C ILE A 240 4.48 -3.16 -8.49
N LEU A 241 4.19 -4.45 -8.73
CA LEU A 241 5.00 -5.34 -9.54
C LEU A 241 4.36 -5.60 -10.91
N ASN A 242 5.20 -5.75 -11.92
CA ASN A 242 4.76 -6.06 -13.29
C ASN A 242 5.01 -7.53 -13.64
N PRO A 243 3.96 -8.37 -13.74
CA PRO A 243 4.12 -9.80 -14.07
C PRO A 243 4.69 -10.04 -15.48
N LYS A 244 4.55 -9.08 -16.40
CA LYS A 244 5.11 -9.16 -17.76
C LYS A 244 6.60 -8.80 -17.82
N LYS A 245 7.16 -8.20 -16.75
CA LYS A 245 8.56 -7.82 -16.63
C LYS A 245 9.24 -8.58 -15.48
N ASN A 246 9.04 -9.88 -15.45
CA ASN A 246 9.60 -10.75 -14.40
C ASN A 246 9.34 -10.24 -12.98
N TYR A 247 8.11 -9.77 -12.71
CA TYR A 247 7.68 -9.26 -11.41
C TYR A 247 8.49 -8.08 -10.87
N PHE A 248 9.10 -7.30 -11.77
CA PHE A 248 9.88 -6.11 -11.41
C PHE A 248 9.03 -5.10 -10.64
N GLU A 249 9.58 -4.55 -9.56
CA GLU A 249 8.97 -3.48 -8.77
C GLU A 249 9.05 -2.15 -9.51
N GLU A 250 7.98 -1.78 -10.23
CA GLU A 250 7.94 -0.57 -11.08
C GLU A 250 7.68 0.71 -10.29
N ASP A 251 6.92 0.59 -9.18
CA ASP A 251 6.44 1.71 -8.38
C ASP A 251 5.98 1.25 -7.00
N TYR A 252 5.47 2.19 -6.20
CA TYR A 252 4.75 1.93 -4.98
C TYR A 252 3.73 3.03 -4.69
N ILE A 253 2.74 2.73 -3.88
CA ILE A 253 1.86 3.71 -3.23
C ILE A 253 2.22 3.77 -1.75
N GLU A 254 2.18 4.98 -1.17
CA GLU A 254 2.36 5.19 0.27
C GLU A 254 1.00 5.25 0.96
N ILE A 255 0.84 4.54 2.06
CA ILE A 255 -0.45 4.37 2.73
C ILE A 255 -0.59 5.35 3.90
N TYR A 256 -1.62 6.18 3.81
CA TYR A 256 -1.89 7.24 4.78
C TYR A 256 -3.36 7.33 5.17
N THR A 257 -3.60 7.76 6.39
CA THR A 257 -4.88 8.27 6.85
C THR A 257 -4.93 9.80 6.68
N ASN A 258 -5.94 10.43 7.23
CA ASN A 258 -6.05 11.88 7.35
C ASN A 258 -5.09 12.51 8.39
N LYS A 259 -4.30 11.71 9.08
CA LYS A 259 -3.38 12.15 10.14
C LYS A 259 -1.95 11.64 9.96
N ASN A 260 -1.79 10.34 9.66
CA ASN A 260 -0.50 9.67 9.71
C ASN A 260 -0.33 8.63 8.61
N LYS A 261 0.93 8.25 8.35
CA LYS A 261 1.27 7.06 7.58
C LYS A 261 0.84 5.80 8.32
N VAL A 262 0.54 4.74 7.57
CA VAL A 262 0.20 3.43 8.11
C VAL A 262 1.29 2.44 7.76
N VAL A 263 1.80 1.74 8.76
CA VAL A 263 2.84 0.71 8.64
C VAL A 263 2.33 -0.63 9.16
N GLY A 264 3.03 -1.71 8.82
CA GLY A 264 2.70 -3.05 9.29
C GLY A 264 1.54 -3.69 8.53
N LEU A 265 1.21 -3.21 7.32
CA LEU A 265 0.29 -3.91 6.44
C LEU A 265 0.91 -5.25 6.06
N ASN A 266 0.11 -6.32 6.18
CA ASN A 266 0.57 -7.69 6.02
C ASN A 266 -0.17 -8.35 4.86
N GLU A 267 -0.99 -9.33 5.12
CA GLU A 267 -1.73 -10.06 4.10
C GLU A 267 -2.71 -9.14 3.38
N LEU A 268 -2.87 -9.32 2.06
CA LEU A 268 -3.56 -8.42 1.15
C LEU A 268 -4.53 -9.17 0.26
N GLU A 269 -5.72 -8.59 0.05
CA GLU A 269 -6.71 -9.02 -0.94
C GLU A 269 -7.23 -7.85 -1.76
N TRP A 270 -7.38 -8.02 -3.08
CA TRP A 270 -7.87 -6.96 -3.97
C TRP A 270 -9.32 -7.22 -4.41
N VAL A 271 -10.21 -6.29 -4.13
CA VAL A 271 -11.62 -6.35 -4.54
C VAL A 271 -12.10 -4.98 -5.03
N ASP A 272 -12.59 -4.91 -6.25
CA ASP A 272 -13.27 -3.73 -6.83
C ASP A 272 -12.51 -2.40 -6.65
N GLY A 273 -11.20 -2.40 -6.93
CA GLY A 273 -10.37 -1.20 -6.84
C GLY A 273 -9.91 -0.85 -5.44
N LYS A 274 -10.16 -1.70 -4.45
CA LYS A 274 -9.70 -1.58 -3.07
C LYS A 274 -8.73 -2.71 -2.74
N ILE A 275 -7.77 -2.39 -1.87
CA ILE A 275 -6.92 -3.40 -1.23
C ILE A 275 -7.41 -3.54 0.21
N TYR A 276 -7.81 -4.73 0.58
CA TYR A 276 -8.13 -5.13 1.94
C TYR A 276 -6.86 -5.69 2.56
N ALA A 277 -6.45 -5.17 3.72
CA ALA A 277 -5.16 -5.51 4.31
C ALA A 277 -5.28 -5.84 5.79
N ASN A 278 -4.75 -6.98 6.23
CA ASN A 278 -4.45 -7.18 7.63
C ASN A 278 -3.33 -6.20 8.05
N ARG A 279 -3.42 -5.69 9.26
CA ARG A 279 -2.34 -4.92 9.86
C ARG A 279 -1.76 -5.68 11.04
N TYR A 280 -0.46 -5.96 11.02
CA TYR A 280 0.21 -6.75 12.05
C TYR A 280 -0.04 -6.18 13.45
N LEU A 281 -0.43 -7.03 14.40
CA LEU A 281 -0.82 -6.72 15.77
C LEU A 281 -2.14 -5.91 15.92
N PHE A 282 -2.93 -5.73 14.87
CA PHE A 282 -4.22 -5.08 14.92
C PHE A 282 -5.34 -6.06 14.55
N GLU A 283 -6.43 -6.02 15.24
CA GLU A 283 -7.60 -6.90 15.05
C GLU A 283 -8.60 -6.25 14.09
N GLY A 284 -8.15 -5.98 12.87
CA GLY A 284 -8.99 -5.37 11.86
C GLY A 284 -8.36 -5.45 10.46
N ILE A 285 -9.19 -5.17 9.46
CA ILE A 285 -8.80 -5.11 8.07
C ILE A 285 -8.92 -3.67 7.58
N ALA A 286 -7.82 -3.11 7.10
CA ALA A 286 -7.82 -1.80 6.46
C ALA A 286 -8.38 -1.89 5.05
N ILE A 287 -9.26 -0.96 4.67
CA ILE A 287 -9.79 -0.79 3.31
C ILE A 287 -9.05 0.38 2.67
N ILE A 288 -8.22 0.06 1.67
CA ILE A 288 -7.29 0.99 1.05
C ILE A 288 -7.73 1.29 -0.38
N ASN A 289 -7.74 2.56 -0.75
CA ASN A 289 -7.89 2.97 -2.14
C ASN A 289 -6.60 2.64 -2.92
N SER A 290 -6.68 1.69 -3.85
CA SER A 290 -5.51 1.21 -4.60
C SER A 290 -4.87 2.26 -5.53
N ARG A 291 -5.59 3.34 -5.85
CA ARG A 291 -5.10 4.40 -6.75
C ARG A 291 -4.23 5.42 -6.03
N ASN A 292 -4.58 5.78 -4.80
CA ASN A 292 -3.91 6.88 -4.10
C ASN A 292 -3.33 6.54 -2.73
N GLY A 293 -3.63 5.35 -2.17
CA GLY A 293 -3.10 4.90 -0.88
C GLY A 293 -3.87 5.43 0.34
N ALA A 294 -5.05 6.00 0.17
CA ALA A 294 -5.89 6.42 1.29
C ALA A 294 -6.50 5.23 2.01
N ILE A 295 -6.41 5.19 3.34
CA ILE A 295 -7.27 4.34 4.16
C ILE A 295 -8.66 4.96 4.14
N GLU A 296 -9.62 4.27 3.54
CA GLU A 296 -11.01 4.73 3.46
C GLU A 296 -11.88 4.14 4.57
N GLY A 297 -11.50 2.96 5.10
CA GLY A 297 -12.23 2.31 6.16
C GLY A 297 -11.41 1.26 6.91
N VAL A 298 -11.98 0.75 7.98
CA VAL A 298 -11.46 -0.35 8.78
C VAL A 298 -12.62 -1.27 9.17
N ILE A 299 -12.52 -2.55 8.88
CA ILE A 299 -13.44 -3.57 9.40
C ILE A 299 -12.91 -3.96 10.78
N ASN A 300 -13.73 -3.77 11.82
CA ASN A 300 -13.37 -4.12 13.17
C ASN A 300 -13.63 -5.62 13.43
N LEU A 301 -12.56 -6.38 13.68
CA LEU A 301 -12.61 -7.83 13.92
C LEU A 301 -12.19 -8.20 15.37
N SER A 302 -12.20 -7.25 16.30
CA SER A 302 -11.65 -7.42 17.66
C SER A 302 -12.18 -8.64 18.42
N ASN A 303 -13.41 -9.08 18.17
CA ASN A 303 -14.02 -10.22 18.87
C ASN A 303 -13.88 -11.56 18.12
N LEU A 304 -13.25 -11.56 16.94
CA LEU A 304 -13.20 -12.76 16.10
C LEU A 304 -12.23 -13.80 16.67
N LYS A 305 -11.11 -13.36 17.25
CA LYS A 305 -10.10 -14.23 17.86
C LYS A 305 -10.65 -15.02 19.08
N GLU A 306 -11.66 -14.50 19.75
CA GLU A 306 -12.30 -15.19 20.89
C GLU A 306 -13.15 -16.40 20.45
N LYS A 307 -13.53 -16.48 19.16
CA LYS A 307 -14.39 -17.54 18.61
C LYS A 307 -13.62 -18.77 18.13
N VAL A 308 -12.30 -18.79 18.27
CA VAL A 308 -11.44 -19.94 17.95
C VAL A 308 -10.93 -20.60 19.22
N THR A 309 -10.48 -21.86 19.12
CA THR A 309 -9.91 -22.57 20.26
C THR A 309 -8.70 -21.84 20.82
N GLN A 310 -8.77 -21.48 22.10
CA GLN A 310 -7.68 -20.80 22.81
C GLN A 310 -6.57 -21.80 23.16
N HIS A 311 -5.33 -21.48 22.81
CA HIS A 311 -4.14 -22.29 23.12
C HIS A 311 -2.86 -21.44 23.09
N GLU A 312 -1.78 -21.93 23.69
CA GLU A 312 -0.52 -21.20 23.88
C GLU A 312 0.13 -20.65 22.61
N LYS A 313 -0.11 -21.29 21.44
CA LYS A 313 0.46 -20.89 20.15
C LYS A 313 -0.49 -20.03 19.32
N LEU A 314 -1.67 -19.69 19.83
CA LEU A 314 -2.65 -18.87 19.13
C LEU A 314 -2.06 -17.47 18.86
N ASP A 315 -1.99 -17.08 17.58
CA ASP A 315 -1.34 -15.86 17.16
C ASP A 315 -2.36 -14.88 16.52
N VAL A 316 -1.88 -13.87 15.84
CA VAL A 316 -2.69 -12.78 15.29
C VAL A 316 -3.59 -13.20 14.13
N ILE A 317 -4.62 -12.42 13.91
CA ILE A 317 -5.42 -12.48 12.68
C ILE A 317 -4.51 -12.21 11.48
N ASN A 318 -4.56 -13.07 10.47
CA ASN A 318 -3.87 -12.91 9.20
C ASN A 318 -4.43 -13.91 8.17
N GLY A 319 -4.83 -13.41 7.03
CA GLY A 319 -5.46 -14.16 5.95
C GLY A 319 -6.83 -13.58 5.59
N ILE A 320 -6.93 -13.04 4.38
CA ILE A 320 -8.14 -12.48 3.79
C ILE A 320 -8.26 -13.08 2.39
N ALA A 321 -9.41 -13.64 2.07
CA ALA A 321 -9.71 -14.06 0.71
C ALA A 321 -11.14 -13.67 0.35
N TYR A 322 -11.36 -13.22 -0.88
CA TYR A 322 -12.68 -12.87 -1.37
C TYR A 322 -13.22 -13.95 -2.30
N HIS A 323 -14.41 -14.45 -1.99
CA HIS A 323 -15.08 -15.44 -2.84
C HIS A 323 -16.05 -14.73 -3.79
N HIS A 324 -15.70 -14.64 -5.06
CA HIS A 324 -16.43 -13.85 -6.05
C HIS A 324 -17.90 -14.27 -6.23
N ASP A 325 -18.19 -15.59 -6.32
CA ASP A 325 -19.56 -16.07 -6.51
C ASP A 325 -20.42 -15.87 -5.25
N ARG A 326 -19.83 -15.99 -4.06
CA ARG A 326 -20.52 -15.79 -2.77
C ARG A 326 -20.59 -14.34 -2.37
N LYS A 327 -19.76 -13.49 -2.96
CA LYS A 327 -19.62 -12.03 -2.64
C LYS A 327 -19.39 -11.80 -1.15
N SER A 328 -18.54 -12.62 -0.55
CA SER A 328 -18.21 -12.62 0.87
C SER A 328 -16.70 -12.74 1.08
N PHE A 329 -16.22 -12.27 2.22
CA PHE A 329 -14.84 -12.41 2.64
C PHE A 329 -14.67 -13.63 3.53
N PHE A 330 -13.54 -14.29 3.38
CA PHE A 330 -13.09 -15.35 4.25
C PHE A 330 -11.88 -14.84 5.03
N VAL A 331 -11.94 -14.93 6.35
CA VAL A 331 -10.89 -14.42 7.25
C VAL A 331 -10.46 -15.47 8.23
N THR A 332 -9.18 -15.49 8.56
CA THR A 332 -8.60 -16.43 9.52
C THR A 332 -7.43 -15.79 10.27
N GLY A 333 -6.68 -16.58 11.03
CA GLY A 333 -5.47 -16.15 11.72
C GLY A 333 -4.42 -17.24 11.78
N LYS A 334 -3.23 -16.84 12.22
CA LYS A 334 -2.10 -17.74 12.47
C LYS A 334 -2.41 -18.67 13.63
N MET A 335 -2.31 -19.98 13.40
CA MET A 335 -2.64 -21.02 14.36
C MET A 335 -4.12 -21.04 14.79
N TRP A 336 -5.03 -20.51 13.97
CA TRP A 336 -6.46 -20.60 14.20
C TRP A 336 -7.01 -21.91 13.65
N ASP A 337 -8.01 -22.49 14.34
CA ASP A 337 -8.70 -23.73 13.94
C ASP A 337 -9.96 -23.47 13.11
N LYS A 338 -10.24 -22.21 12.76
CA LYS A 338 -11.39 -21.80 11.94
C LYS A 338 -11.04 -20.78 10.87
N ILE A 339 -11.79 -20.85 9.78
CA ILE A 339 -11.97 -19.77 8.79
C ILE A 339 -13.40 -19.28 8.92
N PHE A 340 -13.59 -17.96 8.97
CA PHE A 340 -14.89 -17.32 9.04
C PHE A 340 -15.25 -16.71 7.70
N GLU A 341 -16.42 -17.10 7.16
CA GLU A 341 -17.02 -16.36 6.07
C GLU A 341 -17.80 -15.18 6.64
N ILE A 342 -17.46 -13.98 6.22
CA ILE A 342 -18.04 -12.74 6.74
C ILE A 342 -18.62 -11.87 5.63
N LYS A 343 -19.65 -11.10 5.99
CA LYS A 343 -20.21 -10.00 5.21
C LYS A 343 -19.94 -8.69 5.93
N ILE A 344 -19.42 -7.71 5.20
CA ILE A 344 -19.18 -6.37 5.77
C ILE A 344 -20.51 -5.64 5.91
N LEU A 345 -20.73 -5.04 7.08
CA LEU A 345 -21.88 -4.21 7.41
C LEU A 345 -21.46 -2.74 7.47
N LYS A 346 -22.35 -1.85 7.02
CA LYS A 346 -22.18 -0.42 7.20
C LYS A 346 -22.70 0.03 8.56
#